data_5341c56e279cb134cd98f16c8733da5d
#
_entry.id   5341c56e279cb134cd98f16c8733da5d
#
_cell.length_a   1.000
_cell.length_b   1.000
_cell.length_c   1.000
_cell.angle_alpha   90.00
_cell.angle_beta   90.00
_cell.angle_gamma   90.00
#
_symmetry.space_group_name_H-M   'P 1'
#
loop_
_entity.id
_entity.type
_entity.pdbx_description
1 polymer ?
#
loop_
_entity_poly.entity_id
_entity_poly.type
_entity_poly.pdbx_seq_one_letter_code
_entity_poly.pdbx_strand_id
1 'polypeptide(L)'
;DYDEVRRIALECKPKLILAGASAYPRIIDFKKFADIASEVGAYFMVDMAHIAGLVAAGCHPSPMPYADVVTTTTHKTLRGPRGGLILTNNEEIAVKINKAIFPGIQGGPLMHTIAAKAVCFKEALDPSFKTYAEQVVKNASVLADTLMAEGFKLVSGGTDNHLMLVNLTDTGVTG
;
A
#
# COMPACT_ATOMS: atom_id res chain seq x y z
N ASP A 1 0.81 -10.87 12.79
CA ASP A 1 0.52 -12.27 13.15
C ASP A 1 -0.48 -12.87 12.17
N TYR A 2 0.02 -13.67 11.19
CA TYR A 2 -0.82 -14.24 10.12
C TYR A 2 -1.65 -15.44 10.61
N ASP A 3 -1.20 -16.12 11.66
CA ASP A 3 -1.96 -17.23 12.27
C ASP A 3 -3.22 -16.69 12.92
N GLU A 4 -3.12 -15.53 13.56
CA GLU A 4 -4.28 -14.84 14.13
C GLU A 4 -5.23 -14.31 13.06
N VAL A 5 -4.70 -13.78 11.95
CA VAL A 5 -5.53 -13.41 10.78
C VAL A 5 -6.31 -14.60 10.27
N ARG A 6 -5.66 -15.76 10.12
CA ARG A 6 -6.29 -17.00 9.67
C ARG A 6 -7.36 -17.47 10.66
N ARG A 7 -7.04 -17.48 11.96
CA ARG A 7 -7.98 -17.88 13.01
C ARG A 7 -9.27 -17.04 12.95
N ILE A 8 -9.13 -15.70 12.89
CA ILE A 8 -10.27 -14.80 12.83
C ILE A 8 -11.04 -14.98 11.51
N ALA A 9 -10.36 -15.15 10.38
CA ALA A 9 -11.02 -15.35 9.09
C ALA A 9 -11.86 -16.65 9.06
N LEU A 10 -11.38 -17.72 9.65
CA LEU A 10 -12.12 -18.99 9.79
C LEU A 10 -13.34 -18.84 10.70
N GLU A 11 -13.24 -18.03 11.74
CA GLU A 11 -14.33 -17.75 12.68
C GLU A 11 -15.43 -16.89 12.05
N CYS A 12 -15.07 -15.74 11.47
CA CYS A 12 -16.06 -14.77 10.98
C CYS A 12 -16.47 -14.98 9.51
N LYS A 13 -15.72 -15.79 8.74
CA LYS A 13 -15.98 -16.11 7.32
C LYS A 13 -16.32 -14.87 6.49
N PRO A 14 -15.42 -13.91 6.37
CA PRO A 14 -15.67 -12.66 5.67
C PRO A 14 -15.88 -12.91 4.17
N LYS A 15 -16.62 -12.04 3.50
CA LYS A 15 -16.73 -12.05 2.03
C LYS A 15 -15.56 -11.38 1.34
N LEU A 16 -14.84 -10.53 2.06
CA LEU A 16 -13.67 -9.81 1.59
C LEU A 16 -12.67 -9.63 2.72
N ILE A 17 -11.40 -9.89 2.44
CA ILE A 17 -10.28 -9.55 3.31
C ILE A 17 -9.55 -8.37 2.68
N LEU A 18 -9.36 -7.30 3.47
CA LEU A 18 -8.61 -6.11 3.08
C LEU A 18 -7.27 -6.09 3.81
N ALA A 19 -6.18 -6.00 3.05
CA ALA A 19 -4.84 -5.73 3.58
C ALA A 19 -4.34 -4.36 3.09
N GLY A 20 -3.43 -3.78 3.85
CA GLY A 20 -2.86 -2.46 3.59
C GLY A 20 -2.86 -1.63 4.87
N ALA A 21 -2.09 -0.56 4.88
CA ALA A 21 -1.95 0.26 6.06
C ALA A 21 -1.48 1.68 5.73
N SER A 22 -1.87 2.64 6.57
CA SER A 22 -1.37 4.02 6.51
C SER A 22 -0.07 4.21 7.29
N ALA A 23 0.20 3.36 8.27
CA ALA A 23 1.29 3.54 9.22
C ALA A 23 1.90 2.18 9.65
N TYR A 24 2.29 1.38 8.68
CA TYR A 24 2.93 0.08 8.93
C TYR A 24 4.34 0.06 8.34
N PRO A 25 5.39 -0.02 9.17
CA PRO A 25 6.76 0.16 8.73
C PRO A 25 7.44 -1.11 8.22
N ARG A 26 6.77 -2.25 8.18
CA ARG A 26 7.34 -3.53 7.77
C ARG A 26 6.75 -4.05 6.46
N ILE A 27 7.41 -5.04 5.88
CA ILE A 27 6.92 -5.72 4.69
C ILE A 27 5.62 -6.47 4.99
N ILE A 28 4.65 -6.36 4.08
CA ILE A 28 3.39 -7.12 4.11
C ILE A 28 3.53 -8.32 3.19
N ASP A 29 3.28 -9.51 3.70
CA ASP A 29 3.24 -10.75 2.92
C ASP A 29 1.84 -10.93 2.31
N PHE A 30 1.67 -10.43 1.09
CA PHE A 30 0.40 -10.51 0.37
C PHE A 30 0.01 -11.92 0.01
N LYS A 31 1.00 -12.82 -0.18
CA LYS A 31 0.72 -14.23 -0.49
C LYS A 31 0.01 -14.91 0.69
N LYS A 32 0.48 -14.70 1.91
CA LYS A 32 -0.18 -15.26 3.10
C LYS A 32 -1.61 -14.78 3.25
N PHE A 33 -1.88 -13.50 3.00
CA PHE A 33 -3.25 -12.98 2.99
C PHE A 33 -4.12 -13.63 1.90
N ALA A 34 -3.58 -13.81 0.71
CA ALA A 34 -4.29 -14.47 -0.40
C ALA A 34 -4.62 -15.94 -0.09
N ASP A 35 -3.67 -16.67 0.49
CA ASP A 35 -3.86 -18.05 0.90
C ASP A 35 -5.00 -18.15 1.94
N ILE A 36 -5.03 -17.25 2.92
CA ILE A 36 -6.10 -17.20 3.94
C ILE A 36 -7.44 -16.82 3.30
N ALA A 37 -7.47 -15.82 2.40
CA ALA A 37 -8.69 -15.42 1.71
C ALA A 37 -9.28 -16.57 0.88
N SER A 38 -8.42 -17.30 0.17
CA SER A 38 -8.80 -18.49 -0.59
C SER A 38 -9.37 -19.59 0.30
N GLU A 39 -8.77 -19.83 1.47
CA GLU A 39 -9.22 -20.86 2.42
C GLU A 39 -10.66 -20.62 2.91
N VAL A 40 -11.05 -19.36 3.09
CA VAL A 40 -12.40 -19.00 3.56
C VAL A 40 -13.36 -18.61 2.43
N GLY A 41 -12.92 -18.66 1.16
CA GLY A 41 -13.73 -18.28 -0.01
C GLY A 41 -14.00 -16.77 -0.10
N ALA A 42 -13.12 -15.94 0.44
CA ALA A 42 -13.23 -14.48 0.41
C ALA A 42 -12.49 -13.88 -0.78
N TYR A 43 -12.96 -12.73 -1.27
CA TYR A 43 -12.15 -11.87 -2.14
C TYR A 43 -10.98 -11.28 -1.35
N PHE A 44 -9.83 -11.12 -2.01
CA PHE A 44 -8.68 -10.46 -1.43
C PHE A 44 -8.46 -9.09 -2.08
N MET A 45 -8.52 -8.03 -1.29
CA MET A 45 -8.29 -6.65 -1.70
C MET A 45 -7.07 -6.09 -0.98
N VAL A 46 -6.27 -5.31 -1.69
CA VAL A 46 -5.13 -4.60 -1.09
C VAL A 46 -5.24 -3.11 -1.38
N ASP A 47 -5.14 -2.29 -0.33
CA ASP A 47 -4.87 -0.86 -0.49
C ASP A 47 -3.37 -0.61 -0.29
N MET A 48 -2.66 -0.31 -1.39
CA MET A 48 -1.23 -0.06 -1.37
C MET A 48 -0.86 1.43 -1.41
N ALA A 49 -1.80 2.32 -1.07
CA ALA A 49 -1.64 3.76 -1.26
C ALA A 49 -0.33 4.33 -0.71
N HIS A 50 0.10 3.91 0.48
CA HIS A 50 1.34 4.39 1.08
C HIS A 50 2.61 3.85 0.41
N ILE A 51 2.56 2.64 -0.10
CA ILE A 51 3.73 1.93 -0.65
C ILE A 51 3.72 1.83 -2.18
N ALA A 52 2.74 2.41 -2.88
CA ALA A 52 2.58 2.23 -4.32
C ALA A 52 3.81 2.61 -5.13
N GLY A 53 4.52 3.68 -4.78
CA GLY A 53 5.77 4.06 -5.42
C GLY A 53 6.88 3.05 -5.17
N LEU A 54 6.95 2.49 -3.96
CA LEU A 54 7.93 1.44 -3.62
C LEU A 54 7.63 0.13 -4.37
N VAL A 55 6.35 -0.22 -4.52
CA VAL A 55 5.92 -1.37 -5.34
C VAL A 55 6.29 -1.16 -6.79
N ALA A 56 5.99 0.02 -7.36
CA ALA A 56 6.34 0.35 -8.76
C ALA A 56 7.86 0.29 -9.01
N ALA A 57 8.66 0.68 -8.02
CA ALA A 57 10.12 0.64 -8.08
C ALA A 57 10.74 -0.72 -7.75
N GLY A 58 9.94 -1.71 -7.34
CA GLY A 58 10.43 -3.02 -6.88
C GLY A 58 11.11 -3.01 -5.50
N CYS A 59 10.89 -1.95 -4.70
CA CYS A 59 11.42 -1.81 -3.33
C CYS A 59 10.48 -2.41 -2.25
N HIS A 60 9.30 -2.88 -2.66
CA HIS A 60 8.33 -3.61 -1.83
C HIS A 60 7.65 -4.68 -2.69
N PRO A 61 7.31 -5.86 -2.13
CA PRO A 61 6.56 -6.87 -2.86
C PRO A 61 5.26 -6.32 -3.45
N SER A 62 4.93 -6.77 -4.67
CA SER A 62 3.70 -6.36 -5.36
C SER A 62 2.50 -7.20 -4.91
N PRO A 63 1.34 -6.60 -4.61
CA PRO A 63 0.10 -7.33 -4.36
C PRO A 63 -0.55 -7.87 -5.64
N MET A 64 -0.20 -7.33 -6.81
CA MET A 64 -0.87 -7.62 -8.08
C MET A 64 -0.96 -9.10 -8.48
N PRO A 65 0.03 -9.97 -8.16
CA PRO A 65 -0.09 -11.40 -8.44
C PRO A 65 -1.08 -12.15 -7.54
N TYR A 66 -1.52 -11.56 -6.45
CA TYR A 66 -2.25 -12.24 -5.38
C TYR A 66 -3.65 -11.68 -5.13
N ALA A 67 -3.83 -10.37 -5.31
CA ALA A 67 -5.08 -9.70 -4.97
C ALA A 67 -6.08 -9.71 -6.14
N ASP A 68 -7.37 -9.89 -5.82
CA ASP A 68 -8.45 -9.71 -6.79
C ASP A 68 -8.61 -8.25 -7.21
N VAL A 69 -8.43 -7.33 -6.25
CA VAL A 69 -8.51 -5.88 -6.46
C VAL A 69 -7.40 -5.19 -5.68
N VAL A 70 -6.75 -4.24 -6.32
CA VAL A 70 -5.77 -3.35 -5.67
C VAL A 70 -6.21 -1.91 -5.82
N THR A 71 -6.22 -1.17 -4.72
CA THR A 71 -6.46 0.28 -4.72
C THR A 71 -5.20 1.03 -4.33
N THR A 72 -5.06 2.24 -4.82
CA THR A 72 -3.99 3.15 -4.42
C THR A 72 -4.38 4.60 -4.63
N THR A 73 -3.67 5.49 -3.96
CA THR A 73 -3.58 6.90 -4.33
C THR A 73 -2.38 7.13 -5.24
N THR A 74 -2.42 8.22 -6.02
CA THR A 74 -1.30 8.59 -6.89
C THR A 74 -0.37 9.65 -6.29
N HIS A 75 -0.72 10.25 -5.16
CA HIS A 75 -0.05 11.43 -4.58
C HIS A 75 0.80 11.17 -3.34
N LYS A 76 1.15 9.92 -3.05
CA LYS A 76 2.05 9.53 -1.94
C LYS A 76 3.41 9.11 -2.50
N THR A 77 3.91 7.94 -2.17
CA THR A 77 5.19 7.46 -2.67
C THR A 77 5.26 7.36 -4.20
N LEU A 78 4.13 7.24 -4.89
CA LEU A 78 4.08 7.26 -6.36
C LEU A 78 4.38 8.65 -6.96
N ARG A 79 4.35 9.71 -6.15
CA ARG A 79 4.80 11.07 -6.51
C ARG A 79 3.98 11.73 -7.64
N GLY A 80 2.71 11.37 -7.74
CA GLY A 80 1.80 11.88 -8.77
C GLY A 80 0.79 12.92 -8.26
N PRO A 81 -0.21 13.27 -9.07
CA PRO A 81 -1.28 14.18 -8.70
C PRO A 81 -2.21 13.55 -7.65
N ARG A 82 -2.98 14.38 -6.95
CA ARG A 82 -4.00 13.89 -6.05
C ARG A 82 -5.10 13.15 -6.83
N GLY A 83 -5.28 11.88 -6.50
CA GLY A 83 -6.26 11.02 -7.14
C GLY A 83 -6.15 9.58 -6.65
N GLY A 84 -7.08 8.75 -7.08
CA GLY A 84 -7.13 7.32 -6.81
C GLY A 84 -6.94 6.50 -8.09
N LEU A 85 -6.65 5.23 -7.89
CA LEU A 85 -6.52 4.23 -8.95
C LEU A 85 -7.03 2.89 -8.42
N ILE A 86 -7.73 2.15 -9.24
CA ILE A 86 -8.17 0.78 -8.97
C ILE A 86 -7.60 -0.12 -10.05
N LEU A 87 -7.00 -1.23 -9.65
CA LEU A 87 -6.34 -2.20 -10.51
C LEU A 87 -6.89 -3.59 -10.24
N THR A 88 -7.07 -4.37 -11.29
CA THR A 88 -7.41 -5.79 -11.21
C THR A 88 -6.93 -6.51 -12.47
N ASN A 89 -6.55 -7.79 -12.32
CA ASN A 89 -6.25 -8.68 -13.44
C ASN A 89 -7.47 -9.51 -13.86
N ASN A 90 -8.62 -9.33 -13.16
CA ASN A 90 -9.86 -10.05 -13.44
C ASN A 90 -10.81 -9.17 -14.25
N GLU A 91 -11.10 -9.58 -15.49
CA GLU A 91 -11.93 -8.80 -16.42
C GLU A 91 -13.39 -8.68 -15.93
N GLU A 92 -13.97 -9.72 -15.33
CA GLU A 92 -15.33 -9.66 -14.79
C GLU A 92 -15.46 -8.67 -13.64
N ILE A 93 -14.43 -8.62 -12.76
CA ILE A 93 -14.35 -7.65 -11.68
C ILE A 93 -14.18 -6.24 -12.26
N ALA A 94 -13.31 -6.07 -13.26
CA ALA A 94 -13.08 -4.79 -13.92
C ALA A 94 -14.38 -4.19 -14.50
N VAL A 95 -15.20 -5.01 -15.18
CA VAL A 95 -16.48 -4.56 -15.72
C VAL A 95 -17.43 -4.10 -14.61
N LYS A 96 -17.51 -4.84 -13.52
CA LYS A 96 -18.37 -4.48 -12.38
C LYS A 96 -17.89 -3.19 -11.71
N ILE A 97 -16.58 -3.03 -11.51
CA ILE A 97 -15.99 -1.83 -10.92
C ILE A 97 -16.23 -0.61 -11.83
N ASN A 98 -15.99 -0.73 -13.13
CA ASN A 98 -16.21 0.36 -14.07
C ASN A 98 -17.67 0.86 -14.02
N LYS A 99 -18.64 -0.06 -13.99
CA LYS A 99 -20.06 0.28 -13.87
C LYS A 99 -20.40 0.92 -12.51
N ALA A 100 -19.78 0.46 -11.44
CA ALA A 100 -19.98 1.02 -10.10
C ALA A 100 -19.37 2.43 -9.98
N ILE A 101 -18.23 2.67 -10.61
CA ILE A 101 -17.60 4.00 -10.64
C ILE A 101 -18.41 4.95 -11.51
N PHE A 102 -18.70 4.59 -12.75
CA PHE A 102 -19.47 5.44 -13.65
C PHE A 102 -20.59 4.63 -14.35
N PRO A 103 -21.84 5.06 -14.25
CA PRO A 103 -22.35 6.28 -13.58
C PRO A 103 -22.71 6.09 -12.09
N GLY A 104 -22.30 4.98 -11.45
CA GLY A 104 -22.77 4.62 -10.11
C GLY A 104 -22.42 5.64 -9.02
N ILE A 105 -21.15 6.00 -8.90
CA ILE A 105 -20.64 6.87 -7.81
C ILE A 105 -20.13 8.20 -8.35
N GLN A 106 -19.48 8.20 -9.52
CA GLN A 106 -18.81 9.37 -10.12
C GLN A 106 -19.47 9.78 -11.44
N GLY A 107 -19.17 11.01 -11.88
CA GLY A 107 -19.60 11.60 -13.14
C GLY A 107 -18.39 12.00 -13.99
N GLY A 108 -18.45 13.20 -14.60
CA GLY A 108 -17.38 13.72 -15.46
C GLY A 108 -16.02 13.79 -14.75
N PRO A 109 -14.97 13.21 -15.35
CA PRO A 109 -13.65 13.15 -14.74
C PRO A 109 -12.90 14.49 -14.84
N LEU A 110 -11.94 14.68 -13.94
CA LEU A 110 -10.98 15.80 -13.99
C LEU A 110 -9.86 15.45 -14.98
N MET A 111 -9.98 15.93 -16.22
CA MET A 111 -9.05 15.56 -17.31
C MET A 111 -7.61 16.02 -17.06
N HIS A 112 -7.40 17.17 -16.41
CA HIS A 112 -6.06 17.61 -16.00
C HIS A 112 -5.40 16.63 -15.01
N THR A 113 -6.17 16.04 -14.10
CA THR A 113 -5.67 15.00 -13.18
C THR A 113 -5.31 13.72 -13.94
N ILE A 114 -6.11 13.33 -14.94
CA ILE A 114 -5.80 12.16 -15.78
C ILE A 114 -4.51 12.39 -16.57
N ALA A 115 -4.35 13.57 -17.19
CA ALA A 115 -3.12 13.93 -17.89
C ALA A 115 -1.89 13.91 -16.95
N ALA A 116 -2.02 14.45 -15.75
CA ALA A 116 -0.96 14.43 -14.75
C ALA A 116 -0.64 13.00 -14.26
N LYS A 117 -1.63 12.10 -14.16
CA LYS A 117 -1.37 10.67 -13.89
C LYS A 117 -0.55 10.01 -14.99
N ALA A 118 -0.81 10.33 -16.27
CA ALA A 118 -0.03 9.79 -17.38
C ALA A 118 1.45 10.19 -17.29
N VAL A 119 1.75 11.44 -16.94
CA VAL A 119 3.12 11.91 -16.68
C VAL A 119 3.73 11.16 -15.49
N CYS A 120 3.02 11.07 -14.38
CA CYS A 120 3.45 10.33 -13.19
C CYS A 120 3.83 8.87 -13.51
N PHE A 121 3.01 8.17 -14.29
CA PHE A 121 3.28 6.78 -14.65
C PHE A 121 4.47 6.65 -15.58
N LYS A 122 4.65 7.60 -16.52
CA LYS A 122 5.84 7.66 -17.37
C LYS A 122 7.12 7.85 -16.56
N GLU A 123 7.08 8.76 -15.56
CA GLU A 123 8.22 8.96 -14.65
C GLU A 123 8.49 7.71 -13.80
N ALA A 124 7.44 7.02 -13.31
CA ALA A 124 7.58 5.81 -12.53
C ALA A 124 8.16 4.61 -13.31
N LEU A 125 8.06 4.63 -14.64
CA LEU A 125 8.67 3.65 -15.53
C LEU A 125 10.15 3.94 -15.82
N ASP A 126 10.63 5.15 -15.52
CA ASP A 126 12.03 5.52 -15.76
C ASP A 126 12.94 4.86 -14.70
N PRO A 127 14.11 4.33 -15.09
CA PRO A 127 15.07 3.73 -14.16
C PRO A 127 15.49 4.65 -13.00
N SER A 128 15.48 5.97 -13.20
CA SER A 128 15.79 6.96 -12.16
C SER A 128 14.77 6.94 -11.01
N PHE A 129 13.53 6.54 -11.26
CA PHE A 129 12.52 6.41 -10.23
C PHE A 129 12.85 5.28 -9.25
N LYS A 130 13.43 4.18 -9.76
CA LYS A 130 13.92 3.09 -8.89
C LYS A 130 15.04 3.58 -7.98
N THR A 131 16.03 4.28 -8.53
CA THR A 131 17.12 4.87 -7.74
C THR A 131 16.61 5.83 -6.66
N TYR A 132 15.61 6.65 -7.01
CA TYR A 132 14.93 7.53 -6.06
C TYR A 132 14.26 6.74 -4.93
N ALA A 133 13.49 5.71 -5.25
CA ALA A 133 12.76 4.91 -4.26
C ALA A 133 13.72 4.13 -3.33
N GLU A 134 14.79 3.56 -3.88
CA GLU A 134 15.85 2.91 -3.09
C GLU A 134 16.50 3.90 -2.11
N GLN A 135 16.74 5.14 -2.55
CA GLN A 135 17.30 6.18 -1.67
C GLN A 135 16.32 6.58 -0.57
N VAL A 136 15.01 6.63 -0.86
CA VAL A 136 13.97 6.90 0.16
C VAL A 136 13.99 5.83 1.25
N VAL A 137 14.02 4.55 0.88
CA VAL A 137 14.08 3.44 1.84
C VAL A 137 15.37 3.50 2.68
N LYS A 138 16.51 3.74 2.03
CA LYS A 138 17.80 3.87 2.71
C LYS A 138 17.81 5.04 3.71
N ASN A 139 17.27 6.19 3.31
CA ASN A 139 17.19 7.35 4.20
C ASN A 139 16.29 7.07 5.42
N ALA A 140 15.16 6.38 5.20
CA ALA A 140 14.26 5.99 6.28
C ALA A 140 14.94 5.04 7.27
N SER A 141 15.70 4.04 6.78
CA SER A 141 16.45 3.11 7.63
C SER A 141 17.50 3.86 8.47
N VAL A 142 18.31 4.72 7.85
CA VAL A 142 19.33 5.50 8.56
C VAL A 142 18.70 6.40 9.62
N LEU A 143 17.58 7.06 9.30
CA LEU A 143 16.87 7.90 10.27
C LEU A 143 16.32 7.06 11.43
N ALA A 144 15.77 5.88 11.16
CA ALA A 144 15.27 4.97 12.18
C ALA A 144 16.38 4.53 13.14
N ASP A 145 17.53 4.12 12.59
CA ASP A 145 18.69 3.69 13.37
C ASP A 145 19.25 4.84 14.23
N THR A 146 19.33 6.04 13.66
CA THR A 146 19.79 7.24 14.40
C THR A 146 18.83 7.59 15.54
N LEU A 147 17.52 7.58 15.30
CA LEU A 147 16.54 7.85 16.36
C LEU A 147 16.65 6.81 17.50
N MET A 148 16.83 5.54 17.18
CA MET A 148 17.01 4.49 18.20
C MET A 148 18.32 4.68 18.96
N ALA A 149 19.41 5.08 18.30
CA ALA A 149 20.69 5.38 18.95
C ALA A 149 20.58 6.58 19.91
N GLU A 150 19.73 7.57 19.57
CA GLU A 150 19.43 8.73 20.44
C GLU A 150 18.39 8.41 21.54
N GLY A 151 18.00 7.14 21.69
CA GLY A 151 17.13 6.67 22.77
C GLY A 151 15.63 6.71 22.49
N PHE A 152 15.20 7.05 21.28
CA PHE A 152 13.80 6.96 20.90
C PHE A 152 13.37 5.49 20.68
N LYS A 153 12.14 5.18 21.06
CA LYS A 153 11.56 3.86 20.81
C LYS A 153 10.77 3.89 19.51
N LEU A 154 11.11 3.00 18.58
CA LEU A 154 10.33 2.80 17.36
C LEU A 154 9.40 1.60 17.50
N VAL A 155 8.14 1.78 17.09
CA VAL A 155 7.19 0.68 16.94
C VAL A 155 7.74 -0.29 15.89
N SER A 156 7.74 -1.59 16.18
CA SER A 156 8.37 -2.66 15.39
C SER A 156 9.91 -2.62 15.30
N GLY A 157 10.60 -1.75 16.06
CA GLY A 157 12.06 -1.73 16.16
C GLY A 157 12.77 -1.37 14.85
N GLY A 158 12.18 -0.49 14.02
CA GLY A 158 12.79 -0.04 12.78
C GLY A 158 11.81 0.10 11.61
N THR A 159 12.33 0.11 10.38
CA THR A 159 11.51 0.20 9.17
C THR A 159 12.13 -0.57 8.01
N ASP A 160 11.27 -1.13 7.14
CA ASP A 160 11.63 -1.76 5.87
C ASP A 160 11.17 -0.91 4.66
N ASN A 161 10.54 0.25 4.90
CA ASN A 161 9.95 1.09 3.85
C ASN A 161 10.30 2.58 4.04
N HIS A 162 9.39 3.49 3.69
CA HIS A 162 9.59 4.94 3.69
C HIS A 162 9.19 5.64 4.99
N LEU A 163 8.59 4.93 5.95
CA LEU A 163 8.06 5.52 7.17
C LEU A 163 8.50 4.74 8.42
N MET A 164 8.38 5.38 9.57
CA MET A 164 8.54 4.77 10.88
C MET A 164 7.56 5.38 11.86
N LEU A 165 7.26 4.64 12.94
CA LEU A 165 6.43 5.11 14.03
C LEU A 165 7.30 5.31 15.27
N VAL A 166 7.35 6.53 15.78
CA VAL A 166 8.06 6.86 17.03
C VAL A 166 7.08 6.76 18.20
N ASN A 167 7.41 5.95 19.19
CA ASN A 167 6.63 5.85 20.42
C ASN A 167 7.03 6.99 21.38
N LEU A 168 6.10 7.89 21.65
CA LEU A 168 6.30 9.04 22.53
C LEU A 168 5.72 8.85 23.94
N THR A 169 5.18 7.66 24.27
CA THR A 169 4.45 7.41 25.51
C THR A 169 5.24 7.83 26.76
N ASP A 170 6.54 7.56 26.78
CA ASP A 170 7.41 7.81 27.93
C ASP A 170 8.09 9.19 27.88
N THR A 171 7.80 10.03 26.88
CA THR A 171 8.50 11.31 26.69
C THR A 171 7.78 12.50 27.32
N GLY A 172 6.51 12.33 27.69
CA GLY A 172 5.64 13.43 28.13
C GLY A 172 5.21 14.38 27.01
N VAL A 173 5.55 14.06 25.75
CA VAL A 173 5.18 14.85 24.57
C VAL A 173 3.96 14.19 23.92
N THR A 174 2.99 15.02 23.50
CA THR A 174 1.83 14.59 22.70
C THR A 174 2.13 14.74 21.21
N GLY A 175 1.49 13.92 20.39
CA GLY A 175 1.62 13.95 18.93
C GLY A 175 0.96 15.18 18.29
#